data_1ca41249a39133f658afb7b68329ed89
#
_entry.id   1ca41249a39133f658afb7b68329ed89
#
_cell.length_a   1.000
_cell.length_b   1.000
_cell.length_c   1.000
_cell.angle_alpha   90.00
_cell.angle_beta   90.00
_cell.angle_gamma   90.00
#
_symmetry.space_group_name_H-M   'P 1'
#
loop_
_entity.id
_entity.type
_entity.pdbx_description
1 polymer ?
#
loop_
_entity_poly.entity_id
_entity_poly.type
_entity_poly.pdbx_seq_one_letter_code
_entity_poly.pdbx_strand_id
1 'polypeptide(L)'
;SINKNLSEKSQDKDEEEDISYKEGLKYAASKREIFSLIITKATFSISASGLLSLFTVLSYDIYKTGDFGTGLMFGARGVGALIGPIAIRYFFGSTDGKLLNTIGITIMAWGLFYFFIPFSISLYLTVLLLILGHSGGGSQWAFSTYGLQVLTPDRLRGRIAGIDYSLYFLMNTISTLMIGYLATV
;
A
#
# COMPACT_ATOMS: atom_id res chain seq x y z
N SER A 1 41.46 22.40 5.69
CA SER A 1 40.60 21.74 6.72
C SER A 1 39.26 21.27 6.13
N ILE A 2 38.66 22.01 5.17
CA ILE A 2 37.37 21.63 4.53
C ILE A 2 37.48 20.33 3.69
N ASN A 3 38.57 20.16 2.95
CA ASN A 3 38.79 18.94 2.12
C ASN A 3 38.99 17.66 2.98
N LYS A 4 39.54 17.80 4.19
CA LYS A 4 39.74 16.66 5.10
C LYS A 4 38.39 16.16 5.68
N ASN A 5 37.52 17.12 6.06
CA ASN A 5 36.18 16.82 6.56
C ASN A 5 35.23 16.21 5.45
N LEU A 6 35.46 16.60 4.19
CA LEU A 6 34.70 16.02 3.08
C LEU A 6 35.18 14.60 2.74
N SER A 7 36.51 14.35 2.88
CA SER A 7 37.10 13.03 2.67
C SER A 7 36.70 12.03 3.78
N GLU A 8 36.70 12.47 5.04
CA GLU A 8 36.23 11.65 6.17
C GLU A 8 34.73 11.36 6.08
N LYS A 9 33.90 12.34 5.69
CA LYS A 9 32.48 12.15 5.42
C LYS A 9 32.18 11.24 4.21
N SER A 10 33.06 11.18 3.22
CA SER A 10 32.89 10.26 2.11
C SER A 10 33.31 8.84 2.50
N GLN A 11 34.37 8.67 3.28
CA GLN A 11 34.77 7.36 3.81
C GLN A 11 33.74 6.76 4.78
N ASP A 12 33.15 7.54 5.69
CA ASP A 12 32.04 7.10 6.53
C ASP A 12 30.79 6.71 5.71
N LYS A 13 30.53 7.39 4.58
CA LYS A 13 29.46 7.00 3.67
C LYS A 13 29.76 5.71 2.90
N ASP A 14 31.01 5.53 2.51
CA ASP A 14 31.42 4.32 1.78
C ASP A 14 31.38 3.06 2.68
N GLU A 15 31.64 3.21 3.98
CA GLU A 15 31.44 2.13 4.97
C GLU A 15 29.96 1.86 5.28
N GLU A 16 29.09 2.87 5.23
CA GLU A 16 27.63 2.70 5.33
C GLU A 16 26.99 2.11 4.05
N GLU A 17 27.63 2.25 2.88
CA GLU A 17 27.08 1.81 1.60
C GLU A 17 27.21 0.30 1.32
N ASP A 18 28.02 -0.45 2.04
CA ASP A 18 28.30 -1.87 1.73
C ASP A 18 27.39 -2.88 2.48
N ILE A 19 26.22 -2.46 2.92
CA ILE A 19 25.19 -3.41 3.37
C ILE A 19 24.56 -4.04 2.13
N SER A 20 24.96 -5.27 1.83
CA SER A 20 24.48 -6.00 0.65
C SER A 20 22.94 -6.13 0.65
N TYR A 21 22.31 -5.96 -0.52
CA TYR A 21 20.88 -6.25 -0.73
C TYR A 21 20.49 -7.65 -0.19
N LYS A 22 21.39 -8.61 -0.28
CA LYS A 22 21.24 -9.97 0.28
C LYS A 22 21.08 -9.96 1.81
N GLU A 23 21.76 -9.04 2.51
CA GLU A 23 21.62 -8.89 3.98
C GLU A 23 20.21 -8.37 4.31
N GLY A 24 19.70 -7.39 3.57
CA GLY A 24 18.33 -6.92 3.70
C GLY A 24 17.30 -8.04 3.49
N LEU A 25 17.45 -8.84 2.44
CA LEU A 25 16.57 -9.99 2.17
C LEU A 25 16.62 -11.04 3.30
N LYS A 26 17.82 -11.40 3.75
CA LYS A 26 18.01 -12.33 4.85
C LYS A 26 17.38 -11.81 6.14
N TYR A 27 17.55 -10.52 6.43
CA TYR A 27 16.95 -9.89 7.59
C TYR A 27 15.42 -9.87 7.49
N ALA A 28 14.85 -9.46 6.36
CA ALA A 28 13.41 -9.47 6.12
C ALA A 28 12.82 -10.88 6.31
N ALA A 29 13.46 -11.91 5.76
CA ALA A 29 13.01 -13.30 5.88
C ALA A 29 13.16 -13.86 7.31
N SER A 30 14.14 -13.38 8.09
CA SER A 30 14.40 -13.86 9.46
C SER A 30 13.44 -13.27 10.50
N LYS A 31 12.81 -12.11 10.22
CA LYS A 31 11.89 -11.40 11.12
C LYS A 31 10.46 -11.56 10.66
N ARG A 32 9.70 -12.41 11.36
CA ARG A 32 8.31 -12.74 11.00
C ARG A 32 7.43 -11.51 10.81
N GLU A 33 7.57 -10.50 11.67
CA GLU A 33 6.77 -9.28 11.61
C GLU A 33 7.08 -8.49 10.33
N ILE A 34 8.37 -8.27 10.02
CA ILE A 34 8.81 -7.56 8.81
C ILE A 34 8.36 -8.32 7.56
N PHE A 35 8.58 -9.64 7.53
CA PHE A 35 8.14 -10.49 6.43
C PHE A 35 6.62 -10.38 6.22
N SER A 36 5.83 -10.47 7.31
CA SER A 36 4.38 -10.35 7.25
C SER A 36 3.93 -8.99 6.70
N LEU A 37 4.58 -7.90 7.10
CA LEU A 37 4.25 -6.56 6.60
C LEU A 37 4.52 -6.42 5.10
N ILE A 38 5.65 -6.91 4.62
CA ILE A 38 6.03 -6.87 3.19
C ILE A 38 5.06 -7.72 2.37
N ILE A 39 4.80 -8.96 2.78
CA ILE A 39 3.89 -9.88 2.06
C ILE A 39 2.47 -9.34 2.05
N THR A 40 1.99 -8.80 3.16
CA THR A 40 0.65 -8.21 3.26
C THR A 40 0.49 -7.04 2.29
N LYS A 41 1.48 -6.17 2.16
CA LYS A 41 1.46 -5.05 1.21
C LYS A 41 1.54 -5.55 -0.26
N ALA A 42 2.37 -6.54 -0.53
CA ALA A 42 2.46 -7.15 -1.85
C ALA A 42 1.14 -7.82 -2.28
N THR A 43 0.50 -8.58 -1.38
CA THR A 43 -0.82 -9.21 -1.63
C THR A 43 -1.90 -8.15 -1.83
N PHE A 44 -1.90 -7.08 -1.03
CA PHE A 44 -2.79 -5.94 -1.23
C PHE A 44 -2.60 -5.31 -2.61
N SER A 45 -1.36 -5.18 -3.09
CA SER A 45 -1.06 -4.63 -4.41
C SER A 45 -1.67 -5.46 -5.54
N ILE A 46 -1.60 -6.80 -5.47
CA ILE A 46 -2.23 -7.69 -6.46
C ILE A 46 -3.74 -7.41 -6.54
N SER A 47 -4.39 -7.29 -5.39
CA SER A 47 -5.84 -7.10 -5.33
C SER A 47 -6.27 -5.68 -5.74
N ALA A 48 -5.50 -4.65 -5.37
CA ALA A 48 -5.90 -3.26 -5.56
C ALA A 48 -5.64 -2.73 -6.97
N SER A 49 -4.54 -3.15 -7.61
CA SER A 49 -4.07 -2.52 -8.86
C SER A 49 -4.98 -2.78 -10.04
N GLY A 50 -5.41 -4.02 -10.20
CA GLY A 50 -6.31 -4.37 -11.30
C GLY A 50 -7.69 -3.75 -11.19
N LEU A 51 -8.18 -3.52 -9.97
CA LEU A 51 -9.48 -2.88 -9.74
C LEU A 51 -9.53 -1.43 -10.24
N LEU A 52 -8.39 -0.74 -10.34
CA LEU A 52 -8.36 0.64 -10.82
C LEU A 52 -8.77 0.78 -12.27
N SER A 53 -8.41 -0.19 -13.10
CA SER A 53 -8.82 -0.23 -14.52
C SER A 53 -10.34 -0.38 -14.65
N LEU A 54 -10.99 -1.04 -13.70
CA LEU A 54 -12.43 -1.25 -13.72
C LEU A 54 -13.24 0.02 -13.41
N PHE A 55 -12.65 1.04 -12.79
CA PHE A 55 -13.38 2.30 -12.52
C PHE A 55 -13.80 2.99 -13.82
N THR A 56 -12.95 2.96 -14.83
CA THR A 56 -13.29 3.50 -16.15
C THR A 56 -14.44 2.70 -16.76
N VAL A 57 -14.37 1.36 -16.73
CA VAL A 57 -15.44 0.48 -17.25
C VAL A 57 -16.76 0.74 -16.50
N LEU A 58 -16.74 0.77 -15.17
CA LEU A 58 -17.92 1.09 -14.36
C LEU A 58 -18.53 2.44 -14.73
N SER A 59 -17.68 3.45 -14.92
CA SER A 59 -18.14 4.81 -15.23
C SER A 59 -18.76 4.92 -16.63
N TYR A 60 -18.09 4.35 -17.63
CA TYR A 60 -18.53 4.46 -19.02
C TYR A 60 -19.64 3.49 -19.38
N ASP A 61 -19.50 2.22 -18.97
CA ASP A 61 -20.38 1.15 -19.45
C ASP A 61 -21.59 0.91 -18.54
N ILE A 62 -21.44 1.06 -17.23
CA ILE A 62 -22.50 0.77 -16.26
C ILE A 62 -23.22 2.05 -15.84
N TYR A 63 -22.50 3.05 -15.34
CA TYR A 63 -23.14 4.28 -14.82
C TYR A 63 -23.39 5.35 -15.90
N LYS A 64 -22.80 5.21 -17.09
CA LYS A 64 -22.93 6.15 -18.21
C LYS A 64 -22.56 7.59 -17.84
N THR A 65 -21.57 7.76 -17.00
CA THR A 65 -21.14 9.06 -16.44
C THR A 65 -19.80 9.55 -16.98
N GLY A 66 -19.11 8.73 -17.81
CA GLY A 66 -17.88 9.09 -18.49
C GLY A 66 -16.74 9.50 -17.54
N ASP A 67 -15.96 10.50 -17.94
CA ASP A 67 -14.80 10.97 -17.17
C ASP A 67 -15.16 11.52 -15.79
N PHE A 68 -16.34 12.12 -15.64
CA PHE A 68 -16.82 12.62 -14.36
C PHE A 68 -16.92 11.51 -13.32
N GLY A 69 -17.56 10.39 -13.66
CA GLY A 69 -17.70 9.25 -12.76
C GLY A 69 -16.36 8.62 -12.43
N THR A 70 -15.48 8.48 -13.43
CA THR A 70 -14.11 7.99 -13.23
C THR A 70 -13.36 8.88 -12.24
N GLY A 71 -13.36 10.20 -12.46
CA GLY A 71 -12.72 11.16 -11.57
C GLY A 71 -13.28 11.14 -10.15
N LEU A 72 -14.61 11.02 -10.01
CA LEU A 72 -15.28 10.94 -8.73
C LEU A 72 -14.89 9.68 -7.94
N MET A 73 -14.78 8.52 -8.60
CA MET A 73 -14.34 7.28 -7.98
C MET A 73 -12.86 7.34 -7.54
N PHE A 74 -11.98 7.94 -8.34
CA PHE A 74 -10.59 8.16 -7.92
C PHE A 74 -10.49 9.16 -6.77
N GLY A 75 -11.28 10.22 -6.78
CA GLY A 75 -11.38 11.18 -5.68
C GLY A 75 -11.87 10.52 -4.39
N ALA A 76 -12.93 9.72 -4.47
CA ALA A 76 -13.48 8.96 -3.35
C ALA A 76 -12.42 8.05 -2.70
N ARG A 77 -11.62 7.38 -3.53
CA ARG A 77 -10.49 6.56 -3.09
C ARG A 77 -9.46 7.39 -2.33
N GLY A 78 -9.11 8.57 -2.83
CA GLY A 78 -8.19 9.50 -2.16
C GLY A 78 -8.71 9.96 -0.80
N VAL A 79 -9.98 10.35 -0.73
CA VAL A 79 -10.66 10.73 0.52
C VAL A 79 -10.63 9.60 1.54
N GLY A 80 -10.98 8.38 1.14
CA GLY A 80 -10.92 7.21 2.01
C GLY A 80 -9.51 6.95 2.54
N ALA A 81 -8.50 6.97 1.66
CA ALA A 81 -7.11 6.75 2.04
C ALA A 81 -6.57 7.79 3.03
N LEU A 82 -7.07 9.03 2.96
CA LEU A 82 -6.72 10.10 3.90
C LEU A 82 -7.41 9.93 5.25
N ILE A 83 -8.72 9.69 5.24
CA ILE A 83 -9.55 9.64 6.45
C ILE A 83 -9.24 8.38 7.27
N GLY A 84 -8.99 7.25 6.63
CA GLY A 84 -8.84 5.96 7.29
C GLY A 84 -7.79 5.92 8.39
N PRO A 85 -6.51 6.22 8.11
CA PRO A 85 -5.45 6.20 9.13
C PRO A 85 -5.73 7.16 10.28
N ILE A 86 -6.32 8.33 9.99
CA ILE A 86 -6.68 9.34 10.98
C ILE A 86 -7.78 8.81 11.90
N ALA A 87 -8.85 8.26 11.33
CA ALA A 87 -9.96 7.70 12.08
C ALA A 87 -9.52 6.54 12.98
N ILE A 88 -8.72 5.61 12.44
CA ILE A 88 -8.23 4.48 13.23
C ILE A 88 -7.37 4.98 14.40
N ARG A 89 -6.47 5.91 14.16
CA ARG A 89 -5.65 6.48 15.24
C ARG A 89 -6.48 7.22 16.29
N TYR A 90 -7.53 7.92 15.86
CA TYR A 90 -8.42 8.64 16.76
C TYR A 90 -9.25 7.70 17.64
N PHE A 91 -9.86 6.65 17.06
CA PHE A 91 -10.77 5.75 17.78
C PHE A 91 -10.05 4.63 18.55
N PHE A 92 -8.92 4.15 18.05
CA PHE A 92 -8.20 3.01 18.63
C PHE A 92 -6.89 3.40 19.34
N GLY A 93 -6.49 4.68 19.28
CA GLY A 93 -5.30 5.20 19.93
C GLY A 93 -4.01 4.71 19.30
N SER A 94 -2.97 4.52 20.13
CA SER A 94 -1.69 3.97 19.67
C SER A 94 -1.86 2.52 19.21
N THR A 95 -1.32 2.21 18.03
CA THR A 95 -1.31 0.85 17.48
C THR A 95 -0.12 0.01 17.98
N ASP A 96 0.64 0.53 18.94
CA ASP A 96 1.80 -0.14 19.51
C ASP A 96 1.38 -1.46 20.17
N GLY A 97 2.07 -2.54 19.84
CA GLY A 97 1.74 -3.90 20.28
C GLY A 97 0.51 -4.55 19.58
N LYS A 98 -0.27 -3.82 18.79
CA LYS A 98 -1.45 -4.33 18.05
C LYS A 98 -1.37 -4.09 16.54
N LEU A 99 -0.22 -3.68 16.04
CA LEU A 99 -0.04 -3.22 14.66
C LEU A 99 -0.53 -4.25 13.63
N LEU A 100 -0.12 -5.50 13.75
CA LEU A 100 -0.53 -6.56 12.80
C LEU A 100 -2.03 -6.84 12.85
N ASN A 101 -2.64 -6.80 14.03
CA ASN A 101 -4.09 -6.98 14.17
C ASN A 101 -4.84 -5.81 13.53
N THR A 102 -4.38 -4.57 13.74
CA THR A 102 -4.96 -3.38 13.11
C THR A 102 -4.89 -3.48 11.60
N ILE A 103 -3.74 -3.87 11.03
CA ILE A 103 -3.56 -4.09 9.59
C ILE A 103 -4.52 -5.19 9.09
N GLY A 104 -4.66 -6.30 9.82
CA GLY A 104 -5.60 -7.37 9.47
C GLY A 104 -7.05 -6.88 9.39
N ILE A 105 -7.51 -6.11 10.38
CA ILE A 105 -8.86 -5.53 10.40
C ILE A 105 -9.06 -4.56 9.24
N THR A 106 -8.07 -3.72 8.94
CA THR A 106 -8.18 -2.75 7.85
C THR A 106 -8.25 -3.41 6.47
N ILE A 107 -7.54 -4.52 6.26
CA ILE A 107 -7.63 -5.31 5.02
C ILE A 107 -8.99 -5.99 4.90
N MET A 108 -9.51 -6.55 6.00
CA MET A 108 -10.85 -7.15 6.00
C MET A 108 -11.92 -6.12 5.67
N ALA A 109 -11.86 -4.92 6.26
CA ALA A 109 -12.76 -3.83 5.94
C ALA A 109 -12.65 -3.41 4.46
N TRP A 110 -11.42 -3.27 3.94
CA TRP A 110 -11.19 -2.99 2.53
C TRP A 110 -11.84 -4.05 1.64
N GLY A 111 -11.58 -5.34 1.87
CA GLY A 111 -12.13 -6.43 1.09
C GLY A 111 -13.67 -6.49 1.16
N LEU A 112 -14.24 -6.27 2.33
CA LEU A 112 -15.68 -6.27 2.53
C LEU A 112 -16.39 -5.22 1.70
N PHE A 113 -15.94 -3.95 1.76
CA PHE A 113 -16.58 -2.87 1.01
C PHE A 113 -16.37 -3.02 -0.49
N TYR A 114 -15.18 -3.48 -0.92
CA TYR A 114 -14.92 -3.74 -2.33
C TYR A 114 -15.75 -4.91 -2.89
N PHE A 115 -16.05 -5.92 -2.08
CA PHE A 115 -16.93 -7.01 -2.45
C PHE A 115 -18.33 -6.53 -2.83
N PHE A 116 -18.81 -5.46 -2.23
CA PHE A 116 -20.13 -4.92 -2.53
C PHE A 116 -20.18 -4.00 -3.75
N ILE A 117 -19.05 -3.55 -4.29
CA ILE A 117 -19.02 -2.64 -5.46
C ILE A 117 -19.74 -3.24 -6.69
N PRO A 118 -19.53 -4.51 -7.08
CA PRO A 118 -20.23 -5.09 -8.23
C PRO A 118 -21.76 -5.13 -8.10
N PHE A 119 -22.26 -5.09 -6.88
CA PHE A 119 -23.71 -5.09 -6.59
C PHE A 119 -24.30 -3.68 -6.48
N SER A 120 -23.45 -2.66 -6.62
CA SER A 120 -23.88 -1.26 -6.55
C SER A 120 -24.62 -0.86 -7.81
N ILE A 121 -25.86 -0.37 -7.63
CA ILE A 121 -26.72 0.08 -8.71
C ILE A 121 -26.55 1.58 -9.06
N SER A 122 -25.75 2.31 -8.31
CA SER A 122 -25.55 3.74 -8.54
C SER A 122 -24.11 4.19 -8.30
N LEU A 123 -23.68 5.20 -9.06
CA LEU A 123 -22.39 5.83 -8.90
C LEU A 123 -22.14 6.32 -7.46
N TYR A 124 -23.14 6.96 -6.84
CA TYR A 124 -23.00 7.52 -5.49
C TYR A 124 -22.84 6.45 -4.41
N LEU A 125 -23.51 5.30 -4.56
CA LEU A 125 -23.31 4.17 -3.67
C LEU A 125 -21.91 3.59 -3.83
N THR A 126 -21.43 3.46 -5.06
CA THR A 126 -20.04 3.05 -5.34
C THR A 126 -19.03 4.01 -4.74
N VAL A 127 -19.24 5.31 -4.87
CA VAL A 127 -18.40 6.35 -4.25
C VAL A 127 -18.32 6.17 -2.72
N LEU A 128 -19.46 5.95 -2.07
CA LEU A 128 -19.50 5.69 -0.64
C LEU A 128 -18.74 4.41 -0.26
N LEU A 129 -18.97 3.31 -0.99
CA LEU A 129 -18.25 2.05 -0.77
C LEU A 129 -16.74 2.20 -0.99
N LEU A 130 -16.32 3.00 -1.97
CA LEU A 130 -14.91 3.31 -2.22
C LEU A 130 -14.28 4.12 -1.09
N ILE A 131 -14.98 5.13 -0.55
CA ILE A 131 -14.49 5.89 0.61
C ILE A 131 -14.29 4.95 1.79
N LEU A 132 -15.29 4.13 2.12
CA LEU A 132 -15.24 3.21 3.25
C LEU A 132 -14.18 2.11 3.03
N GLY A 133 -14.12 1.52 1.86
CA GLY A 133 -13.12 0.51 1.52
C GLY A 133 -11.71 1.08 1.53
N HIS A 134 -11.48 2.23 0.89
CA HIS A 134 -10.15 2.84 0.87
C HIS A 134 -9.71 3.43 2.22
N SER A 135 -10.63 3.68 3.14
CA SER A 135 -10.23 3.97 4.52
C SER A 135 -9.47 2.79 5.15
N GLY A 136 -9.89 1.56 4.86
CA GLY A 136 -9.13 0.35 5.20
C GLY A 136 -7.82 0.23 4.44
N GLY A 137 -7.84 0.36 3.11
CA GLY A 137 -6.66 0.24 2.26
C GLY A 137 -5.58 1.28 2.55
N GLY A 138 -5.96 2.55 2.73
CA GLY A 138 -5.04 3.62 3.11
C GLY A 138 -4.43 3.41 4.50
N SER A 139 -5.23 2.90 5.44
CA SER A 139 -4.74 2.55 6.78
C SER A 139 -3.75 1.39 6.74
N GLN A 140 -4.04 0.35 5.97
CA GLN A 140 -3.12 -0.76 5.76
C GLN A 140 -1.78 -0.26 5.22
N TRP A 141 -1.80 0.61 4.21
CA TRP A 141 -0.59 1.20 3.64
C TRP A 141 0.21 2.00 4.67
N ALA A 142 -0.45 2.92 5.39
CA ALA A 142 0.18 3.79 6.37
C ALA A 142 0.78 2.99 7.53
N PHE A 143 0.02 2.06 8.11
CA PHE A 143 0.48 1.28 9.26
C PHE A 143 1.53 0.24 8.90
N SER A 144 1.47 -0.39 7.71
CA SER A 144 2.53 -1.29 7.28
C SER A 144 3.84 -0.55 7.01
N THR A 145 3.78 0.63 6.39
CA THR A 145 4.96 1.48 6.19
C THR A 145 5.56 1.94 7.52
N TYR A 146 4.72 2.40 8.45
CA TYR A 146 5.14 2.76 9.81
C TYR A 146 5.80 1.57 10.53
N GLY A 147 5.16 0.40 10.47
CA GLY A 147 5.69 -0.82 11.09
C GLY A 147 7.07 -1.22 10.56
N LEU A 148 7.26 -1.15 9.24
CA LEU A 148 8.57 -1.42 8.63
C LEU A 148 9.63 -0.42 9.12
N GLN A 149 9.29 0.86 9.27
CA GLN A 149 10.22 1.88 9.75
C GLN A 149 10.62 1.65 11.22
N VAL A 150 9.66 1.33 12.08
CA VAL A 150 9.90 1.18 13.54
C VAL A 150 10.60 -0.14 13.86
N LEU A 151 10.25 -1.23 13.16
CA LEU A 151 10.79 -2.57 13.43
C LEU A 151 12.14 -2.82 12.76
N THR A 152 12.58 -1.93 11.85
CA THR A 152 13.83 -2.11 11.12
C THR A 152 14.93 -1.21 11.71
N PRO A 153 16.11 -1.75 12.04
CA PRO A 153 17.27 -0.93 12.43
C PRO A 153 17.63 0.09 11.36
N ASP A 154 18.11 1.26 11.79
CA ASP A 154 18.39 2.41 10.91
C ASP A 154 19.26 2.04 9.71
N ARG A 155 20.32 1.26 9.93
CA ARG A 155 21.24 0.79 8.88
C ARG A 155 20.58 -0.04 7.77
N LEU A 156 19.45 -0.68 8.03
CA LEU A 156 18.75 -1.56 7.08
C LEU A 156 17.47 -0.94 6.50
N ARG A 157 17.00 0.22 7.02
CA ARG A 157 15.72 0.83 6.61
C ARG A 157 15.62 1.07 5.10
N GLY A 158 16.67 1.61 4.49
CA GLY A 158 16.69 1.85 3.05
C GLY A 158 16.58 0.56 2.24
N ARG A 159 17.27 -0.51 2.68
CA ARG A 159 17.23 -1.82 2.00
C ARG A 159 15.87 -2.51 2.16
N ILE A 160 15.30 -2.49 3.36
CA ILE A 160 13.95 -3.03 3.62
C ILE A 160 12.88 -2.25 2.86
N ALA A 161 12.95 -0.92 2.84
CA ALA A 161 12.06 -0.11 2.02
C ALA A 161 12.19 -0.43 0.52
N GLY A 162 13.43 -0.57 0.01
CA GLY A 162 13.68 -0.98 -1.36
C GLY A 162 13.05 -2.33 -1.71
N ILE A 163 13.19 -3.33 -0.83
CA ILE A 163 12.57 -4.66 -0.99
C ILE A 163 11.04 -4.56 -0.99
N ASP A 164 10.47 -3.83 -0.04
CA ASP A 164 9.03 -3.61 0.10
C ASP A 164 8.43 -2.98 -1.16
N TYR A 165 9.00 -1.86 -1.62
CA TYR A 165 8.52 -1.19 -2.84
C TYR A 165 8.76 -2.00 -4.10
N SER A 166 9.89 -2.69 -4.23
CA SER A 166 10.18 -3.55 -5.39
C SER A 166 9.15 -4.66 -5.51
N LEU A 167 8.85 -5.34 -4.41
CA LEU A 167 7.84 -6.40 -4.40
C LEU A 167 6.44 -5.85 -4.64
N TYR A 168 6.09 -4.70 -4.05
CA TYR A 168 4.83 -4.02 -4.30
C TYR A 168 4.63 -3.70 -5.78
N PHE A 169 5.61 -3.06 -6.43
CA PHE A 169 5.51 -2.71 -7.85
C PHE A 169 5.53 -3.92 -8.77
N LEU A 170 6.29 -4.96 -8.44
CA LEU A 170 6.26 -6.22 -9.18
C LEU A 170 4.84 -6.84 -9.16
N MET A 171 4.24 -6.94 -7.98
CA MET A 171 2.88 -7.47 -7.83
C MET A 171 1.83 -6.58 -8.50
N ASN A 172 2.02 -5.26 -8.46
CA ASN A 172 1.20 -4.29 -9.19
C ASN A 172 1.23 -4.54 -10.70
N THR A 173 2.41 -4.69 -11.26
CA THR A 173 2.60 -4.96 -12.69
C THR A 173 1.95 -6.27 -13.11
N ILE A 174 2.18 -7.35 -12.33
CA ILE A 174 1.57 -8.66 -12.60
C ILE A 174 0.04 -8.55 -12.58
N SER A 175 -0.53 -7.89 -11.56
CA SER A 175 -1.97 -7.70 -11.44
C SER A 175 -2.56 -6.93 -12.62
N THR A 176 -1.92 -5.83 -13.01
CA THR A 176 -2.39 -5.01 -14.13
C THR A 176 -2.37 -5.78 -15.44
N LEU A 177 -1.31 -6.56 -15.71
CA LEU A 177 -1.21 -7.41 -16.89
C LEU A 177 -2.26 -8.52 -16.89
N MET A 178 -2.49 -9.17 -15.75
CA MET A 178 -3.51 -10.22 -15.63
C MET A 178 -4.92 -9.67 -15.90
N ILE A 179 -5.28 -8.54 -15.32
CA ILE A 179 -6.61 -7.96 -15.53
C ILE A 179 -6.76 -7.41 -16.95
N GLY A 180 -5.70 -6.80 -17.51
CA GLY A 180 -5.70 -6.41 -18.91
C GLY A 180 -5.96 -7.59 -19.85
N TYR A 181 -5.32 -8.73 -19.62
CA TYR A 181 -5.57 -9.95 -20.40
C TYR A 181 -7.00 -10.47 -20.21
N LEU A 182 -7.48 -10.58 -18.98
CA LEU A 182 -8.83 -11.07 -18.68
C LEU A 182 -9.94 -10.17 -19.26
N ALA A 183 -9.67 -8.88 -19.43
CA ALA A 183 -10.62 -7.94 -20.04
C ALA A 183 -10.73 -8.08 -21.58
N THR A 184 -9.84 -8.84 -22.22
CA THR A 184 -9.84 -9.06 -23.68
C THR A 184 -10.45 -10.43 -24.08
N VAL A 185 -10.72 -11.29 -23.11
CA VAL A 185 -11.31 -12.63 -23.28
C VAL A 185 -12.79 -12.62 -22.93
#